data_83cc2bd7c2db6b218dfe5a08c49fa01e
#
_entry.id   83cc2bd7c2db6b218dfe5a08c49fa01e
#
_cell.length_a   1.000
_cell.length_b   1.000
_cell.length_c   1.000
_cell.angle_alpha   90.00
_cell.angle_beta   90.00
_cell.angle_gamma   90.00
#
_symmetry.space_group_name_H-M   'P 1'
#
loop_
_entity.id
_entity.type
_entity.pdbx_description
1 polymer ?
#
loop_
_entity_poly.entity_id
_entity_poly.type
_entity_poly.pdbx_seq_one_letter_code
_entity_poly.pdbx_strand_id
1 'polypeptide(L)'
;MVAPLSPKKVAAAIPNRSSIIKPTRPIISSTGVPRRVKPIVSSNPLSGIPSSFNGTPRQYTLDSFQIGRKLGKGKFGKVYCVKDKATGYVCALKVMEKKELRLFKVEKQFRREVEIQSNLRHPNILRLYGHFHDEKRVYLILEYVAQGELFRVLRRKRRFDDVTASNYIYQMADALSYLHRKHIIHRDIKPENILLNFNDEIKVSDFGWSVHAPSSRRTTMCGTLDYLPPEMVEAKHHDYRVDIWALGILMYEFLVGNPPFYDDNGKTATYERIAKVDLKVPFYVCSDAADLITKLLQHDPENRYPLHKVLTHPWVVKNKPYWTKKTELVA
;
A
#
# COMPACT_ATOMS: atom_id res chain seq x y z
N MET A 1 7.57 -8.53 53.07
CA MET A 1 8.10 -9.35 51.99
C MET A 1 6.92 -9.91 51.22
N VAL A 2 6.60 -9.31 50.08
CA VAL A 2 5.54 -9.78 49.18
C VAL A 2 6.19 -10.00 47.85
N ALA A 3 6.13 -11.24 47.35
CA ALA A 3 6.72 -11.67 46.09
C ALA A 3 5.96 -11.12 44.89
N PRO A 4 6.61 -10.84 43.70
CA PRO A 4 5.96 -10.34 42.53
C PRO A 4 5.26 -11.46 41.76
N LEU A 5 4.04 -11.20 41.33
CA LEU A 5 3.22 -12.05 40.45
C LEU A 5 3.76 -12.03 39.01
N SER A 6 3.99 -13.23 38.49
CA SER A 6 4.38 -13.45 37.08
C SER A 6 3.23 -13.18 36.10
N PRO A 7 3.48 -12.67 34.87
CA PRO A 7 2.44 -12.42 33.87
C PRO A 7 1.99 -13.71 33.18
N LYS A 8 0.69 -13.96 33.19
CA LYS A 8 0.05 -15.07 32.48
C LYS A 8 0.16 -14.86 30.96
N LYS A 9 0.70 -15.88 30.29
CA LYS A 9 0.72 -16.06 28.83
C LYS A 9 -0.69 -16.11 28.27
N VAL A 10 -0.98 -15.24 27.31
CA VAL A 10 -2.09 -15.43 26.36
C VAL A 10 -1.45 -15.71 25.00
N ALA A 11 -1.27 -16.99 24.70
CA ALA A 11 -0.86 -17.47 23.39
C ALA A 11 -2.12 -17.73 22.56
N ALA A 12 -2.42 -16.87 21.58
CA ALA A 12 -3.38 -17.17 20.55
C ALA A 12 -2.64 -17.84 19.37
N ALA A 13 -2.90 -19.11 19.14
CA ALA A 13 -2.36 -19.95 18.10
C ALA A 13 -2.83 -19.48 16.72
N ILE A 14 -1.88 -19.27 15.81
CA ILE A 14 -2.12 -19.11 14.36
C ILE A 14 -1.48 -20.32 13.69
N PRO A 15 -2.20 -21.09 12.85
CA PRO A 15 -1.67 -22.29 12.25
C PRO A 15 -0.59 -22.00 11.20
N ASN A 16 0.53 -22.66 11.34
CA ASN A 16 1.64 -22.75 10.40
C ASN A 16 1.21 -23.61 9.21
N ARG A 17 1.31 -23.08 7.98
CA ARG A 17 1.26 -23.87 6.74
C ARG A 17 2.41 -23.48 5.84
N SER A 18 3.53 -24.15 6.04
CA SER A 18 4.53 -24.40 5.01
C SER A 18 4.16 -25.71 4.30
N SER A 19 3.71 -25.62 3.05
CA SER A 19 3.70 -26.75 2.13
C SER A 19 4.26 -26.28 0.80
N ILE A 20 5.47 -26.74 0.52
CA ILE A 20 6.17 -26.62 -0.75
C ILE A 20 5.42 -27.46 -1.78
N ILE A 21 4.83 -26.83 -2.77
CA ILE A 21 4.30 -27.51 -3.97
C ILE A 21 5.30 -27.30 -5.10
N LYS A 22 5.90 -28.39 -5.56
CA LYS A 22 6.73 -28.45 -6.77
C LYS A 22 5.89 -28.14 -8.01
N PRO A 23 6.45 -27.44 -9.03
CA PRO A 23 5.71 -27.13 -10.25
C PRO A 23 5.69 -28.36 -11.17
N THR A 24 4.50 -28.86 -11.51
CA THR A 24 4.25 -29.75 -12.64
C THR A 24 4.20 -28.93 -13.94
N ARG A 25 4.93 -29.39 -14.95
CA ARG A 25 4.96 -28.84 -16.31
C ARG A 25 3.57 -28.98 -16.99
N PRO A 26 3.09 -27.97 -17.71
CA PRO A 26 1.94 -28.16 -18.59
C PRO A 26 2.39 -28.69 -19.96
N ILE A 27 1.61 -29.62 -20.47
CA ILE A 27 1.65 -30.19 -21.82
C ILE A 27 1.24 -29.11 -22.83
N ILE A 28 2.04 -28.91 -23.86
CA ILE A 28 1.79 -28.00 -24.98
C ILE A 28 0.82 -28.68 -25.93
N SER A 29 -0.31 -28.06 -26.23
CA SER A 29 -1.04 -28.26 -27.47
C SER A 29 -1.21 -26.93 -28.21
N SER A 30 -0.92 -27.02 -29.48
CA SER A 30 -0.71 -25.95 -30.46
C SER A 30 -1.98 -25.19 -30.88
N THR A 31 -1.75 -24.00 -31.42
CA THR A 31 -2.58 -23.13 -32.26
C THR A 31 -3.46 -22.08 -31.56
N GLY A 32 -3.01 -20.83 -31.67
CA GLY A 32 -3.80 -19.66 -31.31
C GLY A 32 -2.94 -18.44 -31.02
N VAL A 33 -2.49 -17.72 -32.04
CA VAL A 33 -1.77 -16.46 -31.92
C VAL A 33 -2.64 -15.44 -31.19
N PRO A 34 -2.22 -14.86 -30.05
CA PRO A 34 -2.99 -13.80 -29.41
C PRO A 34 -2.85 -12.52 -30.23
N ARG A 35 -3.98 -12.03 -30.74
CA ARG A 35 -4.07 -10.70 -31.35
C ARG A 35 -3.55 -9.64 -30.37
N ARG A 36 -2.51 -8.96 -30.80
CA ARG A 36 -1.91 -7.80 -30.13
C ARG A 36 -2.98 -6.72 -30.01
N VAL A 37 -3.52 -6.53 -28.79
CA VAL A 37 -4.39 -5.41 -28.48
C VAL A 37 -3.50 -4.17 -28.44
N LYS A 38 -3.71 -3.24 -29.37
CA LYS A 38 -3.04 -1.93 -29.38
C LYS A 38 -3.36 -1.21 -28.06
N PRO A 39 -2.37 -0.55 -27.41
CA PRO A 39 -2.67 0.29 -26.26
C PRO A 39 -3.57 1.45 -26.71
N ILE A 40 -4.72 1.61 -26.08
CA ILE A 40 -5.55 2.78 -26.22
C ILE A 40 -4.84 3.89 -25.45
N VAL A 41 -4.21 4.80 -26.18
CA VAL A 41 -3.65 6.04 -25.63
C VAL A 41 -4.86 6.91 -25.25
N SER A 42 -5.19 6.97 -24.00
CA SER A 42 -6.18 7.87 -23.42
C SER A 42 -5.50 9.19 -23.11
N SER A 43 -5.73 10.17 -23.95
CA SER A 43 -5.46 11.58 -23.65
C SER A 43 -6.43 12.06 -22.56
N ASN A 44 -5.88 12.51 -21.44
CA ASN A 44 -6.50 13.16 -20.27
C ASN A 44 -7.17 12.27 -19.21
N PRO A 45 -6.47 11.92 -18.10
CA PRO A 45 -7.03 11.10 -17.02
C PRO A 45 -7.76 11.89 -15.93
N LEU A 46 -8.12 13.16 -16.13
CA LEU A 46 -8.72 14.01 -15.08
C LEU A 46 -10.25 14.12 -15.12
N SER A 47 -10.92 13.56 -16.11
CA SER A 47 -12.38 13.45 -16.11
C SER A 47 -12.79 12.09 -15.55
N GLY A 48 -12.98 12.04 -14.22
CA GLY A 48 -13.58 10.88 -13.56
C GLY A 48 -14.93 10.48 -14.17
N ILE A 49 -15.45 9.32 -13.79
CA ILE A 49 -16.80 8.86 -14.14
C ILE A 49 -17.75 10.05 -14.02
N PRO A 50 -18.51 10.40 -15.07
CA PRO A 50 -19.39 11.54 -15.02
C PRO A 50 -20.30 11.46 -13.80
N SER A 51 -20.23 12.44 -12.92
CA SER A 51 -21.27 12.67 -11.94
C SER A 51 -22.57 12.88 -12.73
N SER A 52 -23.60 12.10 -12.38
CA SER A 52 -24.93 12.08 -12.97
C SER A 52 -25.34 13.34 -13.73
N PHE A 53 -25.63 13.20 -15.01
CA PHE A 53 -26.57 14.10 -15.68
C PHE A 53 -27.92 13.95 -14.94
N ASN A 54 -28.46 15.05 -14.40
CA ASN A 54 -29.73 15.15 -13.68
C ASN A 54 -29.77 14.66 -12.20
N GLY A 55 -28.88 15.09 -11.33
CA GLY A 55 -29.17 15.22 -9.90
C GLY A 55 -29.40 13.94 -9.04
N THR A 56 -29.67 12.79 -9.64
CA THR A 56 -29.86 11.53 -8.92
C THR A 56 -28.60 10.68 -8.92
N PRO A 57 -28.13 10.21 -7.75
CA PRO A 57 -26.97 9.31 -7.70
C PRO A 57 -27.23 8.03 -8.47
N ARG A 58 -26.34 7.67 -9.40
CA ARG A 58 -26.46 6.43 -10.19
C ARG A 58 -26.36 5.21 -9.26
N GLN A 59 -27.40 4.39 -9.28
CA GLN A 59 -27.37 3.10 -8.61
C GLN A 59 -26.62 2.08 -9.45
N TYR A 60 -25.57 1.48 -8.87
CA TYR A 60 -24.80 0.42 -9.51
C TYR A 60 -25.29 -0.94 -9.03
N THR A 61 -25.32 -1.90 -9.96
CA THR A 61 -25.53 -3.34 -9.70
C THR A 61 -24.43 -4.11 -10.42
N LEU A 62 -24.34 -5.42 -10.17
CA LEU A 62 -23.36 -6.26 -10.86
C LEU A 62 -23.59 -6.26 -12.38
N ASP A 63 -24.83 -6.16 -12.82
CA ASP A 63 -25.22 -6.10 -14.23
C ASP A 63 -24.80 -4.81 -14.93
N SER A 64 -24.45 -3.76 -14.18
CA SER A 64 -23.87 -2.52 -14.74
C SER A 64 -22.50 -2.74 -15.37
N PHE A 65 -21.84 -3.88 -15.06
CA PHE A 65 -20.47 -4.14 -15.46
C PHE A 65 -20.32 -5.35 -16.37
N GLN A 66 -19.42 -5.23 -17.33
CA GLN A 66 -18.85 -6.37 -18.05
C GLN A 66 -17.62 -6.85 -17.25
N ILE A 67 -17.70 -8.08 -16.71
CA ILE A 67 -16.63 -8.65 -15.90
C ILE A 67 -15.53 -9.17 -16.81
N GLY A 68 -14.30 -8.72 -16.58
CA GLY A 68 -13.10 -9.15 -17.27
C GLY A 68 -12.21 -10.07 -16.41
N ARG A 69 -10.91 -10.01 -16.61
CA ARG A 69 -9.96 -10.89 -15.93
C ARG A 69 -9.88 -10.59 -14.43
N LYS A 70 -9.64 -11.64 -13.64
CA LYS A 70 -9.28 -11.53 -12.23
C LYS A 70 -7.89 -10.87 -12.10
N LEU A 71 -7.79 -9.82 -11.28
CA LEU A 71 -6.56 -9.09 -11.00
C LEU A 71 -5.81 -9.67 -9.80
N GLY A 72 -6.55 -10.10 -8.77
CA GLY A 72 -5.95 -10.63 -7.55
C GLY A 72 -6.97 -11.25 -6.60
N LYS A 73 -6.45 -11.81 -5.50
CA LYS A 73 -7.23 -12.29 -4.35
C LYS A 73 -6.65 -11.63 -3.10
N GLY A 74 -7.41 -10.75 -2.47
CA GLY A 74 -7.09 -10.20 -1.16
C GLY A 74 -7.56 -11.08 -0.01
N LYS A 75 -7.32 -10.64 1.21
CA LYS A 75 -7.67 -11.37 2.45
C LYS A 75 -9.19 -11.69 2.53
N PHE A 76 -10.05 -10.76 2.14
CA PHE A 76 -11.51 -10.85 2.29
C PHE A 76 -12.27 -10.89 0.96
N GLY A 77 -11.58 -11.07 -0.18
CA GLY A 77 -12.27 -11.05 -1.45
C GLY A 77 -11.40 -11.17 -2.68
N LYS A 78 -12.02 -10.97 -3.83
CA LYS A 78 -11.39 -11.08 -5.15
C LYS A 78 -11.51 -9.73 -5.87
N VAL A 79 -10.50 -9.37 -6.67
CA VAL A 79 -10.50 -8.15 -7.48
C VAL A 79 -10.54 -8.52 -8.95
N TYR A 80 -11.44 -7.89 -9.70
CA TYR A 80 -11.62 -8.10 -11.14
C TYR A 80 -11.41 -6.79 -11.89
N CYS A 81 -10.83 -6.87 -13.08
CA CYS A 81 -10.93 -5.81 -14.06
C CYS A 81 -12.32 -5.84 -14.66
N VAL A 82 -13.01 -4.70 -14.66
CA VAL A 82 -14.38 -4.62 -15.18
C VAL A 82 -14.53 -3.38 -16.05
N LYS A 83 -15.48 -3.43 -16.98
CA LYS A 83 -15.86 -2.29 -17.83
C LYS A 83 -17.30 -1.89 -17.50
N ASP A 84 -17.52 -0.64 -17.16
CA ASP A 84 -18.88 -0.09 -17.03
C ASP A 84 -19.57 -0.10 -18.43
N LYS A 85 -20.67 -0.81 -18.52
CA LYS A 85 -21.38 -0.98 -19.80
C LYS A 85 -21.93 0.32 -20.38
N ALA A 86 -22.32 1.27 -19.53
CA ALA A 86 -22.92 2.53 -19.98
C ALA A 86 -21.88 3.54 -20.48
N THR A 87 -20.73 3.63 -19.81
CA THR A 87 -19.70 4.63 -20.13
C THR A 87 -18.50 4.06 -20.87
N GLY A 88 -18.33 2.74 -20.88
CA GLY A 88 -17.14 2.08 -21.40
C GLY A 88 -15.91 2.20 -20.49
N TYR A 89 -16.02 2.85 -19.34
CA TYR A 89 -14.91 3.10 -18.43
C TYR A 89 -14.41 1.79 -17.78
N VAL A 90 -13.07 1.61 -17.78
CA VAL A 90 -12.44 0.43 -17.16
C VAL A 90 -12.05 0.76 -15.73
N CYS A 91 -12.50 -0.08 -14.79
CA CYS A 91 -12.21 0.04 -13.37
C CYS A 91 -11.89 -1.32 -12.74
N ALA A 92 -11.50 -1.32 -11.47
CA ALA A 92 -11.32 -2.52 -10.68
C ALA A 92 -12.52 -2.72 -9.75
N LEU A 93 -13.06 -3.95 -9.70
CA LEU A 93 -14.16 -4.31 -8.81
C LEU A 93 -13.66 -5.27 -7.73
N LYS A 94 -13.55 -4.78 -6.50
CA LYS A 94 -13.22 -5.60 -5.31
C LYS A 94 -14.50 -6.18 -4.76
N VAL A 95 -14.60 -7.51 -4.77
CA VAL A 95 -15.78 -8.27 -4.38
C VAL A 95 -15.50 -8.99 -3.07
N MET A 96 -16.31 -8.76 -2.05
CA MET A 96 -16.13 -9.34 -0.71
C MET A 96 -17.42 -10.04 -0.25
N GLU A 97 -17.28 -11.22 0.35
CA GLU A 97 -18.42 -11.97 0.90
C GLU A 97 -18.81 -11.41 2.28
N LYS A 98 -20.08 -11.03 2.45
CA LYS A 98 -20.60 -10.54 3.74
C LYS A 98 -20.40 -11.52 4.88
N LYS A 99 -20.51 -12.84 4.59
CA LYS A 99 -20.25 -13.90 5.57
C LYS A 99 -18.82 -13.90 6.10
N GLU A 100 -17.82 -13.62 5.24
CA GLU A 100 -16.41 -13.56 5.65
C GLU A 100 -16.18 -12.32 6.53
N LEU A 101 -16.73 -11.15 6.16
CA LEU A 101 -16.63 -9.94 6.97
C LEU A 101 -17.20 -10.14 8.39
N ARG A 102 -18.35 -10.86 8.51
CA ARG A 102 -18.96 -11.23 9.79
C ARG A 102 -18.12 -12.23 10.58
N LEU A 103 -17.67 -13.31 9.91
CA LEU A 103 -16.87 -14.35 10.53
C LEU A 103 -15.59 -13.78 11.16
N PHE A 104 -14.93 -12.88 10.46
CA PHE A 104 -13.71 -12.22 10.95
C PHE A 104 -13.98 -10.97 11.81
N LYS A 105 -15.25 -10.62 12.06
CA LYS A 105 -15.67 -9.45 12.86
C LYS A 105 -15.08 -8.11 12.39
N VAL A 106 -14.88 -7.95 11.07
CA VAL A 106 -14.23 -6.76 10.46
C VAL A 106 -15.22 -5.80 9.80
N GLU A 107 -16.52 -5.94 10.02
CA GLU A 107 -17.56 -5.10 9.38
C GLU A 107 -17.40 -3.60 9.73
N LYS A 108 -17.11 -3.30 10.99
CA LYS A 108 -16.88 -1.90 11.44
C LYS A 108 -15.63 -1.29 10.81
N GLN A 109 -14.56 -2.09 10.72
CA GLN A 109 -13.30 -1.70 10.10
C GLN A 109 -13.51 -1.45 8.61
N PHE A 110 -14.22 -2.35 7.91
CA PHE A 110 -14.55 -2.21 6.50
C PHE A 110 -15.39 -0.94 6.21
N ARG A 111 -16.43 -0.65 7.01
CA ARG A 111 -17.22 0.58 6.85
C ARG A 111 -16.35 1.83 6.98
N ARG A 112 -15.43 1.84 7.94
CA ARG A 112 -14.47 2.94 8.13
C ARG A 112 -13.52 3.08 6.94
N GLU A 113 -13.01 1.97 6.40
CA GLU A 113 -12.17 1.95 5.18
C GLU A 113 -12.91 2.64 4.03
N VAL A 114 -14.15 2.25 3.77
CA VAL A 114 -14.99 2.83 2.71
C VAL A 114 -15.24 4.33 2.96
N GLU A 115 -15.60 4.71 4.17
CA GLU A 115 -15.84 6.10 4.56
C GLU A 115 -14.60 6.97 4.35
N ILE A 116 -13.45 6.53 4.84
CA ILE A 116 -12.17 7.24 4.66
C ILE A 116 -11.86 7.37 3.17
N GLN A 117 -11.78 6.25 2.45
CA GLN A 117 -11.32 6.24 1.07
C GLN A 117 -12.25 6.98 0.11
N SER A 118 -13.56 6.97 0.34
CA SER A 118 -14.53 7.69 -0.50
C SER A 118 -14.32 9.22 -0.49
N ASN A 119 -13.72 9.76 0.57
CA ASN A 119 -13.45 11.19 0.74
C ASN A 119 -12.03 11.61 0.31
N LEU A 120 -11.22 10.68 -0.18
CA LEU A 120 -9.86 10.97 -0.62
C LEU A 120 -9.81 11.30 -2.11
N ARG A 121 -9.05 12.37 -2.44
CA ARG A 121 -8.79 12.82 -3.81
C ARG A 121 -7.34 13.29 -3.90
N HIS A 122 -6.46 12.41 -4.40
CA HIS A 122 -5.04 12.70 -4.55
C HIS A 122 -4.46 11.85 -5.71
N PRO A 123 -3.54 12.35 -6.53
CA PRO A 123 -2.97 11.61 -7.66
C PRO A 123 -2.32 10.28 -7.25
N ASN A 124 -1.69 10.23 -6.08
CA ASN A 124 -0.99 9.05 -5.58
C ASN A 124 -1.78 8.23 -4.53
N ILE A 125 -3.10 8.39 -4.48
CA ILE A 125 -4.00 7.58 -3.66
C ILE A 125 -5.02 6.89 -4.56
N LEU A 126 -5.20 5.59 -4.40
CA LEU A 126 -6.14 4.79 -5.16
C LEU A 126 -7.57 5.31 -4.93
N ARG A 127 -8.22 5.74 -6.02
CA ARG A 127 -9.55 6.31 -5.94
C ARG A 127 -10.61 5.24 -5.73
N LEU A 128 -11.50 5.47 -4.78
CA LEU A 128 -12.77 4.77 -4.64
C LEU A 128 -13.85 5.60 -5.34
N TYR A 129 -14.42 5.06 -6.41
CA TYR A 129 -15.48 5.72 -7.18
C TYR A 129 -16.86 5.55 -6.55
N GLY A 130 -17.09 4.40 -5.91
CA GLY A 130 -18.35 4.09 -5.25
C GLY A 130 -18.37 2.66 -4.73
N HIS A 131 -19.49 2.30 -4.13
CA HIS A 131 -19.73 0.95 -3.65
C HIS A 131 -21.21 0.60 -3.77
N PHE A 132 -21.49 -0.69 -3.84
CA PHE A 132 -22.85 -1.24 -3.79
C PHE A 132 -22.83 -2.63 -3.16
N HIS A 133 -23.98 -3.22 -2.93
CA HIS A 133 -24.08 -4.55 -2.35
C HIS A 133 -25.33 -5.30 -2.86
N ASP A 134 -25.24 -6.61 -2.85
CA ASP A 134 -26.39 -7.53 -2.95
C ASP A 134 -26.63 -8.24 -1.60
N GLU A 135 -27.44 -9.29 -1.59
CA GLU A 135 -27.74 -10.06 -0.39
C GLU A 135 -26.49 -10.69 0.24
N LYS A 136 -25.53 -11.16 -0.58
CA LYS A 136 -24.38 -11.98 -0.18
C LYS A 136 -23.07 -11.23 -0.15
N ARG A 137 -22.93 -10.16 -0.96
CA ARG A 137 -21.63 -9.51 -1.25
C ARG A 137 -21.67 -8.00 -1.11
N VAL A 138 -20.49 -7.44 -0.93
CA VAL A 138 -20.22 -6.00 -1.06
C VAL A 138 -19.20 -5.81 -2.17
N TYR A 139 -19.37 -4.73 -2.94
CA TYR A 139 -18.58 -4.40 -4.12
C TYR A 139 -18.02 -2.99 -3.97
N LEU A 140 -16.70 -2.85 -4.14
CA LEU A 140 -16.04 -1.54 -4.25
C LEU A 140 -15.60 -1.30 -5.69
N ILE A 141 -16.01 -0.16 -6.25
CA ILE A 141 -15.62 0.30 -7.58
C ILE A 141 -14.37 1.17 -7.41
N LEU A 142 -13.21 0.65 -7.80
CA LEU A 142 -11.91 1.26 -7.58
C LEU A 142 -11.27 1.68 -8.91
N GLU A 143 -10.34 2.61 -8.84
CA GLU A 143 -9.43 2.93 -9.93
C GLU A 143 -8.70 1.66 -10.42
N TYR A 144 -8.60 1.50 -11.75
CA TYR A 144 -7.82 0.41 -12.33
C TYR A 144 -6.37 0.85 -12.49
N VAL A 145 -5.43 0.10 -11.89
CA VAL A 145 -4.00 0.35 -11.93
C VAL A 145 -3.30 -0.83 -12.61
N ALA A 146 -2.69 -0.57 -13.75
CA ALA A 146 -2.39 -1.60 -14.73
C ALA A 146 -1.22 -2.54 -14.38
N GLN A 147 -0.17 -2.06 -13.68
CA GLN A 147 0.99 -2.86 -13.32
C GLN A 147 0.80 -3.65 -12.00
N GLY A 148 -0.25 -3.34 -11.23
CA GLY A 148 -0.57 -4.01 -9.98
C GLY A 148 0.38 -3.62 -8.84
N GLU A 149 0.64 -4.54 -7.92
CA GLU A 149 1.40 -4.31 -6.69
C GLU A 149 2.88 -3.98 -6.96
N LEU A 150 3.39 -2.90 -6.34
CA LEU A 150 4.78 -2.48 -6.40
C LEU A 150 5.72 -3.56 -5.83
N PHE A 151 5.25 -4.34 -4.85
CA PHE A 151 5.92 -5.51 -4.32
C PHE A 151 6.42 -6.45 -5.42
N ARG A 152 5.57 -6.78 -6.41
CA ARG A 152 5.94 -7.68 -7.52
C ARG A 152 7.02 -7.07 -8.40
N VAL A 153 6.99 -5.77 -8.61
CA VAL A 153 8.00 -5.05 -9.39
C VAL A 153 9.33 -5.05 -8.63
N LEU A 154 9.31 -4.72 -7.34
CA LEU A 154 10.50 -4.73 -6.48
C LEU A 154 11.14 -6.11 -6.41
N ARG A 155 10.35 -7.18 -6.15
CA ARG A 155 10.86 -8.57 -6.10
C ARG A 155 11.53 -9.00 -7.41
N ARG A 156 10.98 -8.60 -8.57
CA ARG A 156 11.56 -8.89 -9.88
C ARG A 156 12.85 -8.12 -10.14
N LYS A 157 12.91 -6.84 -9.75
CA LYS A 157 14.08 -5.97 -9.90
C LYS A 157 15.13 -6.16 -8.81
N ARG A 158 14.76 -6.82 -7.71
CA ARG A 158 15.51 -6.98 -6.46
C ARG A 158 15.68 -5.67 -5.68
N ARG A 159 16.02 -4.58 -6.33
CA ARG A 159 16.11 -3.22 -5.79
C ARG A 159 15.87 -2.20 -6.90
N PHE A 160 15.56 -0.96 -6.51
CA PHE A 160 15.47 0.16 -7.44
C PHE A 160 16.75 0.98 -7.43
N ASP A 161 17.02 1.67 -8.56
CA ASP A 161 18.03 2.73 -8.63
C ASP A 161 17.56 3.99 -7.89
N ASP A 162 18.51 4.92 -7.60
CA ASP A 162 18.21 6.17 -6.89
C ASP A 162 17.13 7.01 -7.58
N VAL A 163 17.13 7.05 -8.92
CA VAL A 163 16.14 7.82 -9.70
C VAL A 163 14.74 7.26 -9.51
N THR A 164 14.58 5.96 -9.65
CA THR A 164 13.28 5.28 -9.47
C THR A 164 12.81 5.38 -8.01
N ALA A 165 13.71 5.06 -7.06
CA ALA A 165 13.39 5.09 -5.64
C ALA A 165 13.00 6.50 -5.18
N SER A 166 13.76 7.54 -5.59
CA SER A 166 13.48 8.92 -5.20
C SER A 166 12.13 9.42 -5.75
N ASN A 167 11.76 9.02 -6.96
CA ASN A 167 10.45 9.34 -7.52
C ASN A 167 9.32 8.73 -6.68
N TYR A 168 9.42 7.45 -6.33
CA TYR A 168 8.38 6.80 -5.53
C TYR A 168 8.33 7.34 -4.09
N ILE A 169 9.46 7.62 -3.47
CA ILE A 169 9.50 8.22 -2.12
C ILE A 169 8.92 9.64 -2.12
N TYR A 170 9.19 10.45 -3.16
CA TYR A 170 8.56 11.76 -3.32
C TYR A 170 7.03 11.65 -3.39
N GLN A 171 6.51 10.78 -4.25
CA GLN A 171 5.09 10.55 -4.41
C GLN A 171 4.44 10.02 -3.11
N MET A 172 5.12 9.11 -2.39
CA MET A 172 4.67 8.63 -1.08
C MET A 172 4.61 9.74 -0.04
N ALA A 173 5.65 10.56 0.05
CA ALA A 173 5.71 11.67 1.01
C ALA A 173 4.58 12.69 0.76
N ASP A 174 4.26 12.97 -0.51
CA ASP A 174 3.16 13.86 -0.89
C ASP A 174 1.79 13.26 -0.52
N ALA A 175 1.57 11.97 -0.84
CA ALA A 175 0.36 11.25 -0.46
C ALA A 175 0.15 11.20 1.06
N LEU A 176 1.19 10.88 1.83
CA LEU A 176 1.15 10.86 3.29
C LEU A 176 0.91 12.26 3.88
N SER A 177 1.55 13.28 3.32
CA SER A 177 1.29 14.68 3.71
C SER A 177 -0.17 15.07 3.52
N TYR A 178 -0.79 14.64 2.41
CA TYR A 178 -2.21 14.86 2.18
C TYR A 178 -3.09 14.13 3.21
N LEU A 179 -2.80 12.86 3.53
CA LEU A 179 -3.52 12.08 4.54
C LEU A 179 -3.42 12.74 5.92
N HIS A 180 -2.21 13.11 6.34
CA HIS A 180 -1.96 13.71 7.65
C HIS A 180 -2.66 15.06 7.82
N ARG A 181 -2.72 15.90 6.78
CA ARG A 181 -3.53 17.14 6.79
C ARG A 181 -5.03 16.88 6.97
N LYS A 182 -5.52 15.70 6.61
CA LYS A 182 -6.90 15.25 6.85
C LYS A 182 -7.06 14.45 8.15
N HIS A 183 -6.03 14.44 9.00
CA HIS A 183 -6.00 13.67 10.24
C HIS A 183 -6.20 12.15 10.03
N ILE A 184 -5.74 11.64 8.89
CA ILE A 184 -5.79 10.22 8.56
C ILE A 184 -4.39 9.64 8.68
N ILE A 185 -4.27 8.56 9.45
CA ILE A 185 -3.07 7.77 9.61
C ILE A 185 -3.29 6.45 8.87
N HIS A 186 -2.38 6.06 7.97
CA HIS A 186 -2.52 4.85 7.15
C HIS A 186 -2.20 3.58 7.93
N ARG A 187 -1.07 3.52 8.62
CA ARG A 187 -0.57 2.47 9.53
C ARG A 187 -0.21 1.11 8.92
N ASP A 188 -0.27 0.96 7.60
CA ASP A 188 0.15 -0.27 6.90
C ASP A 188 0.82 0.08 5.54
N ILE A 189 1.75 1.03 5.57
CA ILE A 189 2.56 1.38 4.39
C ILE A 189 3.57 0.27 4.15
N LYS A 190 3.52 -0.32 2.93
CA LYS A 190 4.43 -1.37 2.46
C LYS A 190 4.24 -1.58 0.96
N PRO A 191 5.18 -2.23 0.24
CA PRO A 191 5.12 -2.40 -1.21
C PRO A 191 3.88 -3.16 -1.72
N GLU A 192 3.26 -4.03 -0.90
CA GLU A 192 2.04 -4.76 -1.23
C GLU A 192 0.81 -3.84 -1.32
N ASN A 193 0.79 -2.76 -0.53
CA ASN A 193 -0.30 -1.79 -0.46
C ASN A 193 -0.08 -0.58 -1.37
N ILE A 194 0.91 -0.64 -2.25
CA ILE A 194 1.21 0.36 -3.25
C ILE A 194 1.04 -0.26 -4.63
N LEU A 195 0.21 0.35 -5.47
CA LEU A 195 0.02 -0.07 -6.85
C LEU A 195 0.81 0.85 -7.77
N LEU A 196 1.24 0.34 -8.92
CA LEU A 196 2.01 1.08 -9.91
C LEU A 196 1.28 1.10 -11.26
N ASN A 197 1.21 2.27 -11.90
CA ASN A 197 0.73 2.39 -13.27
C ASN A 197 1.89 2.38 -14.29
N PHE A 198 1.57 2.46 -15.58
CA PHE A 198 2.59 2.45 -16.64
C PHE A 198 3.41 3.74 -16.73
N ASN A 199 2.95 4.83 -16.12
CA ASN A 199 3.64 6.13 -16.12
C ASN A 199 4.57 6.30 -14.90
N ASP A 200 4.95 5.21 -14.23
CA ASP A 200 5.71 5.24 -12.97
C ASP A 200 5.04 6.07 -11.85
N GLU A 201 3.68 6.17 -11.89
CA GLU A 201 2.90 6.77 -10.81
C GLU A 201 2.43 5.70 -9.83
N ILE A 202 2.67 5.94 -8.57
CA ILE A 202 2.20 5.06 -7.49
C ILE A 202 0.78 5.43 -7.05
N LYS A 203 0.06 4.45 -6.51
CA LYS A 203 -1.25 4.61 -5.88
C LYS A 203 -1.26 3.88 -4.54
N VAL A 204 -1.32 4.62 -3.46
CA VAL A 204 -1.48 4.05 -2.10
C VAL A 204 -2.87 3.44 -1.98
N SER A 205 -2.94 2.20 -1.52
CA SER A 205 -4.18 1.41 -1.41
C SER A 205 -4.26 0.72 -0.05
N ASP A 206 -5.37 0.05 0.21
CA ASP A 206 -5.65 -0.71 1.44
C ASP A 206 -5.69 0.14 2.71
N PHE A 207 -6.81 0.82 2.90
CA PHE A 207 -7.09 1.65 4.07
C PHE A 207 -7.68 0.85 5.25
N GLY A 208 -7.59 -0.48 5.22
CA GLY A 208 -8.17 -1.38 6.22
C GLY A 208 -7.65 -1.18 7.65
N TRP A 209 -6.44 -0.65 7.81
CA TRP A 209 -5.86 -0.27 9.09
C TRP A 209 -5.91 1.23 9.37
N SER A 210 -6.39 2.03 8.41
CA SER A 210 -6.40 3.48 8.54
C SER A 210 -7.39 3.98 9.57
N VAL A 211 -7.07 5.12 10.17
CA VAL A 211 -7.92 5.76 11.17
C VAL A 211 -7.97 7.26 10.96
N HIS A 212 -9.14 7.83 11.18
CA HIS A 212 -9.29 9.27 11.36
C HIS A 212 -9.02 9.60 12.83
N ALA A 213 -7.94 10.30 13.12
CA ALA A 213 -7.43 10.56 14.45
C ALA A 213 -7.17 12.05 14.66
N PRO A 214 -8.20 12.87 14.90
CA PRO A 214 -8.04 14.28 15.24
C PRO A 214 -7.34 14.46 16.61
N SER A 215 -7.49 13.50 17.53
CA SER A 215 -6.72 13.42 18.79
C SER A 215 -5.69 12.30 18.68
N SER A 216 -4.44 12.60 18.92
CA SER A 216 -3.26 11.93 18.39
C SER A 216 -2.78 10.66 19.09
N ARG A 217 -3.40 10.17 20.20
CA ARG A 217 -2.78 9.09 20.99
C ARG A 217 -3.52 7.76 20.88
N ARG A 218 -2.83 6.71 20.39
CA ARG A 218 -3.34 5.34 20.24
C ARG A 218 -2.33 4.32 20.74
N THR A 219 -2.84 3.12 21.10
CA THR A 219 -2.02 2.00 21.62
C THR A 219 -2.24 0.71 20.84
N THR A 220 -3.05 0.74 19.77
CA THR A 220 -3.38 -0.48 19.01
C THR A 220 -2.21 -0.91 18.14
N MET A 221 -1.62 -2.06 18.43
CA MET A 221 -0.60 -2.69 17.57
C MET A 221 -1.26 -3.19 16.29
N CYS A 222 -0.82 -2.70 15.14
CA CYS A 222 -1.32 -3.07 13.81
C CYS A 222 -0.27 -2.82 12.74
N GLY A 223 -0.41 -3.48 11.58
CA GLY A 223 0.53 -3.38 10.48
C GLY A 223 1.37 -4.65 10.28
N THR A 224 2.35 -4.55 9.40
CA THR A 224 3.29 -5.62 9.06
C THR A 224 4.52 -5.52 9.94
N LEU A 225 4.99 -6.64 10.49
CA LEU A 225 6.07 -6.69 11.48
C LEU A 225 7.29 -5.83 11.13
N ASP A 226 7.82 -6.02 9.92
CA ASP A 226 9.06 -5.37 9.48
C ASP A 226 8.94 -3.84 9.31
N TYR A 227 7.71 -3.32 9.34
CA TYR A 227 7.37 -1.91 9.18
C TYR A 227 6.91 -1.24 10.48
N LEU A 228 6.83 -2.00 11.60
CA LEU A 228 6.41 -1.46 12.88
C LEU A 228 7.47 -0.50 13.43
N PRO A 229 7.06 0.69 13.95
CA PRO A 229 7.98 1.60 14.61
C PRO A 229 8.25 1.19 16.07
N PRO A 230 9.35 1.69 16.69
CA PRO A 230 9.71 1.37 18.06
C PRO A 230 8.58 1.57 19.06
N GLU A 231 7.85 2.68 18.99
CA GLU A 231 6.74 2.99 19.90
C GLU A 231 5.59 1.97 19.84
N MET A 232 5.36 1.35 18.67
CA MET A 232 4.36 0.27 18.57
C MET A 232 4.88 -1.05 19.13
N VAL A 233 6.16 -1.37 18.92
CA VAL A 233 6.83 -2.55 19.48
C VAL A 233 6.90 -2.47 21.00
N GLU A 234 7.13 -1.29 21.55
CA GLU A 234 7.20 -0.99 22.98
C GLU A 234 5.81 -0.74 23.61
N ALA A 235 4.73 -0.95 22.86
CA ALA A 235 3.33 -0.73 23.28
C ALA A 235 3.05 0.69 23.84
N LYS A 236 3.76 1.69 23.34
CA LYS A 236 3.60 3.10 23.67
C LYS A 236 2.47 3.74 22.85
N HIS A 237 2.10 4.95 23.23
CA HIS A 237 1.21 5.77 22.42
C HIS A 237 1.87 6.16 21.09
N HIS A 238 1.10 6.14 20.02
CA HIS A 238 1.58 6.51 18.69
C HIS A 238 0.60 7.46 17.96
N ASP A 239 1.11 8.17 16.99
CA ASP A 239 0.38 9.11 16.15
C ASP A 239 0.72 8.94 14.65
N TYR A 240 0.52 9.98 13.84
CA TYR A 240 0.79 9.96 12.40
C TYR A 240 2.27 9.72 12.04
N ARG A 241 3.19 9.89 12.96
CA ARG A 241 4.63 9.69 12.74
C ARG A 241 5.01 8.22 12.53
N VAL A 242 4.10 7.29 12.81
CA VAL A 242 4.26 5.87 12.43
C VAL A 242 4.36 5.71 10.90
N ASP A 243 3.64 6.55 10.12
CA ASP A 243 3.73 6.53 8.67
C ASP A 243 5.05 7.11 8.16
N ILE A 244 5.67 8.05 8.91
CA ILE A 244 7.01 8.60 8.60
C ILE A 244 8.09 7.52 8.78
N TRP A 245 8.01 6.74 9.86
CA TRP A 245 8.87 5.59 10.07
C TRP A 245 8.72 4.56 8.94
N ALA A 246 7.47 4.19 8.62
CA ALA A 246 7.19 3.25 7.55
C ALA A 246 7.71 3.73 6.18
N LEU A 247 7.69 5.04 5.91
CA LEU A 247 8.33 5.64 4.73
C LEU A 247 9.84 5.42 4.72
N GLY A 248 10.50 5.51 5.87
CA GLY A 248 11.94 5.22 6.02
C GLY A 248 12.27 3.75 5.73
N ILE A 249 11.48 2.82 6.29
CA ILE A 249 11.59 1.39 5.99
C ILE A 249 11.41 1.12 4.48
N LEU A 250 10.38 1.71 3.87
CA LEU A 250 10.08 1.57 2.45
C LEU A 250 11.23 2.09 1.57
N MET A 251 11.79 3.24 1.92
CA MET A 251 12.95 3.81 1.21
C MET A 251 14.16 2.88 1.28
N TYR A 252 14.47 2.36 2.45
CA TYR A 252 15.55 1.38 2.62
C TYR A 252 15.29 0.13 1.77
N GLU A 253 14.09 -0.45 1.85
CA GLU A 253 13.74 -1.66 1.10
C GLU A 253 13.80 -1.42 -0.42
N PHE A 254 13.45 -0.24 -0.92
CA PHE A 254 13.58 0.10 -2.33
C PHE A 254 15.04 0.06 -2.80
N LEU A 255 15.98 0.55 -1.98
CA LEU A 255 17.40 0.66 -2.34
C LEU A 255 18.21 -0.60 -2.05
N VAL A 256 17.76 -1.43 -1.08
CA VAL A 256 18.50 -2.62 -0.61
C VAL A 256 17.83 -3.91 -1.05
N GLY A 257 16.51 -3.94 -1.13
CA GLY A 257 15.70 -5.10 -1.53
C GLY A 257 15.05 -5.86 -0.38
N ASN A 258 15.42 -5.59 0.86
CA ASN A 258 14.83 -6.17 2.08
C ASN A 258 14.68 -5.08 3.14
N PRO A 259 13.74 -5.22 4.11
CA PRO A 259 13.61 -4.32 5.24
C PRO A 259 14.86 -4.29 6.13
N PRO A 260 15.19 -3.13 6.77
CA PRO A 260 16.46 -2.95 7.50
C PRO A 260 16.60 -3.79 8.77
N PHE A 261 15.48 -4.13 9.41
CA PHE A 261 15.46 -4.78 10.72
C PHE A 261 15.06 -6.25 10.67
N TYR A 262 14.78 -6.79 9.48
CA TYR A 262 14.48 -8.22 9.29
C TYR A 262 15.61 -9.09 9.87
N ASP A 263 15.22 -10.16 10.60
CA ASP A 263 16.16 -11.09 11.21
C ASP A 263 15.69 -12.54 11.03
N ASP A 264 16.58 -13.40 10.56
CA ASP A 264 16.30 -14.82 10.31
C ASP A 264 16.07 -15.62 11.62
N ASN A 265 16.52 -15.09 12.76
CA ASN A 265 16.27 -15.67 14.08
C ASN A 265 14.83 -15.48 14.58
N GLY A 266 13.99 -14.85 13.77
CA GLY A 266 12.55 -14.76 13.97
C GLY A 266 12.05 -13.44 14.53
N LYS A 267 10.75 -13.42 14.86
CA LYS A 267 10.04 -12.19 15.21
C LYS A 267 10.62 -11.44 16.43
N THR A 268 11.07 -12.16 17.43
CA THR A 268 11.63 -11.54 18.65
C THR A 268 12.91 -10.78 18.32
N ALA A 269 13.80 -11.38 17.54
CA ALA A 269 15.03 -10.72 17.10
C ALA A 269 14.73 -9.48 16.26
N THR A 270 13.76 -9.56 15.33
CA THR A 270 13.28 -8.40 14.56
C THR A 270 12.76 -7.29 15.50
N TYR A 271 11.94 -7.61 16.51
CA TYR A 271 11.45 -6.62 17.48
C TYR A 271 12.60 -5.94 18.26
N GLU A 272 13.60 -6.71 18.69
CA GLU A 272 14.76 -6.16 19.39
C GLU A 272 15.56 -5.19 18.51
N ARG A 273 15.75 -5.54 17.25
CA ARG A 273 16.43 -4.67 16.28
C ARG A 273 15.65 -3.39 16.01
N ILE A 274 14.33 -3.47 15.88
CA ILE A 274 13.46 -2.29 15.74
C ILE A 274 13.57 -1.40 16.98
N ALA A 275 13.42 -1.96 18.18
CA ALA A 275 13.46 -1.21 19.44
C ALA A 275 14.81 -0.50 19.67
N LYS A 276 15.92 -1.10 19.23
CA LYS A 276 17.27 -0.50 19.31
C LYS A 276 17.61 0.40 18.11
N VAL A 277 16.77 0.42 17.07
CA VAL A 277 17.07 1.04 15.75
C VAL A 277 18.44 0.56 15.25
N ASP A 278 18.68 -0.78 15.27
CA ASP A 278 19.93 -1.39 14.76
C ASP A 278 19.98 -1.27 13.23
N LEU A 279 20.13 -0.03 12.75
CA LEU A 279 20.15 0.32 11.33
C LEU A 279 21.56 0.17 10.76
N LYS A 280 21.69 -0.67 9.72
CA LYS A 280 22.93 -0.81 8.94
C LYS A 280 22.65 -0.46 7.48
N VAL A 281 23.13 0.70 7.03
CA VAL A 281 22.98 1.11 5.64
C VAL A 281 24.19 0.58 4.84
N PRO A 282 23.98 -0.23 3.79
CA PRO A 282 25.06 -0.76 2.98
C PRO A 282 25.87 0.33 2.28
N PHE A 283 27.16 0.11 2.10
CA PHE A 283 28.10 1.09 1.52
C PHE A 283 27.76 1.51 0.07
N TYR A 284 27.02 0.69 -0.68
CA TYR A 284 26.59 1.01 -2.05
C TYR A 284 25.38 1.96 -2.11
N VAL A 285 24.72 2.24 -1.00
CA VAL A 285 23.69 3.27 -0.91
C VAL A 285 24.38 4.62 -0.82
N CYS A 286 24.02 5.56 -1.69
CA CYS A 286 24.69 6.86 -1.71
C CYS A 286 24.45 7.64 -0.40
N SER A 287 25.40 8.54 -0.07
CA SER A 287 25.42 9.29 1.20
C SER A 287 24.14 10.10 1.42
N ASP A 288 23.62 10.74 0.37
CA ASP A 288 22.40 11.54 0.46
C ASP A 288 21.17 10.68 0.78
N ALA A 289 21.10 9.45 0.22
CA ALA A 289 20.04 8.49 0.55
C ALA A 289 20.19 7.97 1.97
N ALA A 290 21.40 7.61 2.38
CA ALA A 290 21.70 7.15 3.74
C ALA A 290 21.33 8.20 4.79
N ASP A 291 21.60 9.49 4.52
CA ASP A 291 21.22 10.61 5.36
C ASP A 291 19.69 10.69 5.52
N LEU A 292 18.92 10.62 4.43
CA LEU A 292 17.46 10.68 4.50
C LEU A 292 16.87 9.47 5.24
N ILE A 293 17.37 8.24 4.97
CA ILE A 293 16.96 7.02 5.68
C ILE A 293 17.17 7.21 7.19
N THR A 294 18.35 7.64 7.60
CA THR A 294 18.70 7.86 9.01
C THR A 294 17.80 8.90 9.66
N LYS A 295 17.48 9.99 8.97
CA LYS A 295 16.57 11.04 9.45
C LYS A 295 15.12 10.58 9.59
N LEU A 296 14.67 9.65 8.77
CA LEU A 296 13.32 9.07 8.87
C LEU A 296 13.22 8.03 9.98
N LEU A 297 14.26 7.19 10.14
CA LEU A 297 14.29 6.08 11.08
C LEU A 297 14.87 6.50 12.44
N GLN A 298 14.24 7.48 13.08
CA GLN A 298 14.57 7.93 14.43
C GLN A 298 13.72 7.20 15.48
N HIS A 299 14.34 6.75 16.59
CA HIS A 299 13.65 6.07 17.68
C HIS A 299 12.54 6.95 18.26
N ASP A 300 12.90 8.19 18.63
CA ASP A 300 11.93 9.19 19.08
C ASP A 300 11.13 9.72 17.89
N PRO A 301 9.79 9.55 17.87
CA PRO A 301 8.93 10.05 16.79
C PRO A 301 9.05 11.56 16.54
N GLU A 302 9.33 12.37 17.58
CA GLU A 302 9.46 13.82 17.46
C GLU A 302 10.69 14.22 16.62
N ASN A 303 11.72 13.38 16.57
CA ASN A 303 12.96 13.63 15.84
C ASN A 303 12.91 13.16 14.37
N ARG A 304 11.82 12.47 13.95
CA ARG A 304 11.67 12.02 12.57
C ARG A 304 11.52 13.18 11.59
N TYR A 305 12.22 13.07 10.46
CA TYR A 305 12.24 14.10 9.45
C TYR A 305 10.85 14.38 8.88
N PRO A 306 10.38 15.65 8.87
CA PRO A 306 9.03 15.98 8.45
C PRO A 306 8.81 15.72 6.95
N LEU A 307 7.62 15.21 6.55
CA LEU A 307 7.31 14.85 5.17
C LEU A 307 7.53 16.01 4.18
N HIS A 308 7.19 17.25 4.54
CA HIS A 308 7.42 18.40 3.66
C HIS A 308 8.90 18.64 3.34
N LYS A 309 9.80 18.30 4.27
CA LYS A 309 11.25 18.38 4.05
C LYS A 309 11.78 17.21 3.21
N VAL A 310 11.10 16.04 3.22
CA VAL A 310 11.45 14.93 2.32
C VAL A 310 11.34 15.36 0.86
N LEU A 311 10.32 16.13 0.50
CA LEU A 311 10.09 16.62 -0.86
C LEU A 311 11.21 17.51 -1.40
N THR A 312 11.97 18.15 -0.52
CA THR A 312 13.07 19.09 -0.84
C THR A 312 14.43 18.57 -0.41
N HIS A 313 14.53 17.32 0.06
CA HIS A 313 15.78 16.73 0.47
C HIS A 313 16.78 16.63 -0.71
N PRO A 314 18.11 16.86 -0.50
CA PRO A 314 19.12 16.83 -1.57
C PRO A 314 19.06 15.60 -2.46
N TRP A 315 18.88 14.40 -1.87
CA TRP A 315 18.71 13.16 -2.63
C TRP A 315 17.52 13.19 -3.59
N VAL A 316 16.39 13.72 -3.16
CA VAL A 316 15.18 13.84 -4.00
C VAL A 316 15.39 14.89 -5.09
N VAL A 317 15.88 16.08 -4.72
CA VAL A 317 16.09 17.20 -5.65
C VAL A 317 17.08 16.84 -6.75
N LYS A 318 18.21 16.18 -6.40
CA LYS A 318 19.24 15.73 -7.33
C LYS A 318 18.71 14.74 -8.38
N ASN A 319 17.82 13.85 -8.00
CA ASN A 319 17.26 12.82 -8.88
C ASN A 319 16.04 13.29 -9.68
N LYS A 320 15.33 14.32 -9.22
CA LYS A 320 14.09 14.83 -9.84
C LYS A 320 14.19 15.12 -11.34
N PRO A 321 15.25 15.73 -11.89
CA PRO A 321 15.38 16.00 -13.32
C PRO A 321 15.42 14.75 -14.21
N TYR A 322 15.65 13.58 -13.61
CA TYR A 322 15.76 12.30 -14.34
C TYR A 322 14.49 11.47 -14.33
N TRP A 323 13.44 11.87 -13.59
CA TRP A 323 12.19 11.11 -13.48
C TRP A 323 11.41 11.06 -14.80
N THR A 324 11.42 12.13 -15.58
CA THR A 324 10.68 12.30 -16.83
C THR A 324 11.34 11.63 -18.05
N LYS A 325 12.64 11.30 -18.00
CA LYS A 325 13.35 10.70 -19.14
C LYS A 325 12.97 9.26 -19.45
N LYS A 326 12.23 8.58 -18.56
CA LYS A 326 11.77 7.18 -18.82
C LYS A 326 10.55 7.12 -19.73
N THR A 327 9.76 8.16 -19.83
CA THR A 327 8.52 8.16 -20.64
C THR A 327 8.80 8.34 -22.13
N GLU A 328 9.91 8.97 -22.50
CA GLU A 328 10.27 9.25 -23.88
C GLU A 328 10.97 8.07 -24.61
N LEU A 329 11.44 7.04 -23.87
CA LEU A 329 12.13 5.87 -24.44
C LEU A 329 11.22 4.70 -24.78
N VAL A 330 9.90 4.83 -24.62
CA VAL A 330 8.90 3.78 -24.89
C VAL A 330 7.84 4.24 -25.90
N ALA A 331 8.03 5.37 -26.57
CA ALA A 331 7.16 5.86 -27.64
C ALA A 331 7.61 5.32 -29.01
#